data_f3ae3d476087de97e00343e67e4c0b4d
#
_entry.id   f3ae3d476087de97e00343e67e4c0b4d
#
_cell.length_a   1.000
_cell.length_b   1.000
_cell.length_c   1.000
_cell.angle_alpha   90.00
_cell.angle_beta   90.00
_cell.angle_gamma   90.00
#
_symmetry.space_group_name_H-M   'P 1'
#
loop_
_entity.id
_entity.type
_entity.pdbx_description
1 polymer ?
#
loop_
_entity_poly.entity_id
_entity_poly.type
_entity_poly.pdbx_seq_one_letter_code
_entity_poly.pdbx_strand_id
1 'polypeptide(L)'
;MNRILIVEDDENLSLLYQSALKNERFEVFRAMNGVDALNILDKQFIDLIISDIMMPDMDGYELAESLREAGYDLPILFITAKDSFEDKKRGFTIGVDDYMVKPIDVNEMILRVDALLRRAQIVHTKELVVGKTRLDQETYQIKTTDQTETLPQKEFLLLYKLLAYPNKIFTRQQLMDEIWGLDSDTDERTIDVHIKRLRTRLEKNSDFSIETIRGLGYKAVIHS
;
A
#
# COMPACT_ATOMS: atom_id res chain seq x y z
N MET A 1 5.18 4.45 6.25
CA MET A 1 5.50 3.09 6.74
C MET A 1 4.61 2.15 5.98
N ASN A 2 5.14 1.11 5.31
CA ASN A 2 4.30 0.20 4.53
C ASN A 2 3.56 -0.76 5.46
N ARG A 3 2.31 -1.04 5.12
CA ARG A 3 1.39 -1.89 5.88
C ARG A 3 1.27 -3.24 5.22
N ILE A 4 1.61 -4.28 5.94
CA ILE A 4 1.58 -5.66 5.47
C ILE A 4 0.49 -6.42 6.22
N LEU A 5 -0.36 -7.13 5.50
CA LEU A 5 -1.32 -8.06 6.06
C LEU A 5 -0.79 -9.50 5.91
N ILE A 6 -0.65 -10.18 7.02
CA ILE A 6 -0.36 -11.63 7.07
C ILE A 6 -1.69 -12.35 7.25
N VAL A 7 -1.95 -13.32 6.38
CA VAL A 7 -3.12 -14.20 6.44
C VAL A 7 -2.62 -15.64 6.59
N GLU A 8 -2.68 -16.16 7.81
CA GLU A 8 -2.08 -17.46 8.19
C GLU A 8 -2.85 -18.01 9.40
N ASP A 9 -3.37 -19.21 9.31
CA ASP A 9 -4.15 -19.87 10.35
C ASP A 9 -3.28 -20.48 11.46
N ASP A 10 -1.99 -20.76 11.19
CA ASP A 10 -1.03 -21.11 12.23
C ASP A 10 -0.56 -19.86 12.97
N GLU A 11 -1.00 -19.72 14.23
CA GLU A 11 -0.69 -18.57 15.07
C GLU A 11 0.82 -18.39 15.29
N ASN A 12 1.59 -19.49 15.44
CA ASN A 12 3.03 -19.44 15.68
C ASN A 12 3.77 -18.92 14.43
N LEU A 13 3.40 -19.39 13.25
CA LEU A 13 3.96 -18.89 11.98
C LEU A 13 3.59 -17.44 11.75
N SER A 14 2.34 -17.10 11.97
CA SER A 14 1.84 -15.70 11.88
C SER A 14 2.62 -14.75 12.79
N LEU A 15 2.89 -15.15 14.05
CA LEU A 15 3.70 -14.38 15.00
C LEU A 15 5.17 -14.27 14.58
N LEU A 16 5.75 -15.34 14.06
CA LEU A 16 7.13 -15.37 13.56
C LEU A 16 7.30 -14.36 12.41
N TYR A 17 6.42 -14.42 11.41
CA TYR A 17 6.46 -13.49 10.27
C TYR A 17 6.22 -12.04 10.71
N GLN A 18 5.25 -11.81 11.61
CA GLN A 18 5.01 -10.49 12.17
C GLN A 18 6.24 -9.92 12.87
N SER A 19 6.91 -10.72 13.72
CA SER A 19 8.10 -10.28 14.44
C SER A 19 9.22 -9.87 13.48
N ALA A 20 9.47 -10.70 12.47
CA ALA A 20 10.51 -10.43 11.47
C ALA A 20 10.23 -9.14 10.68
N LEU A 21 9.00 -8.97 10.18
CA LEU A 21 8.62 -7.79 9.41
C LEU A 21 8.60 -6.50 10.25
N LYS A 22 8.21 -6.58 11.53
CA LYS A 22 8.30 -5.43 12.44
C LYS A 22 9.72 -4.97 12.69
N ASN A 23 10.70 -5.89 12.73
CA ASN A 23 12.11 -5.54 12.83
C ASN A 23 12.61 -4.73 11.64
N GLU A 24 12.03 -4.95 10.45
CA GLU A 24 12.28 -4.19 9.22
C GLU A 24 11.40 -2.93 9.08
N ARG A 25 10.76 -2.51 10.19
CA ARG A 25 9.94 -1.29 10.29
C ARG A 25 8.68 -1.29 9.42
N PHE A 26 8.09 -2.48 9.16
CA PHE A 26 6.75 -2.58 8.59
C PHE A 26 5.68 -2.45 9.69
N GLU A 27 4.54 -1.87 9.36
CA GLU A 27 3.33 -2.00 10.15
C GLU A 27 2.62 -3.29 9.74
N VAL A 28 2.32 -4.19 10.68
CA VAL A 28 1.88 -5.53 10.36
C VAL A 28 0.54 -5.85 11.02
N PHE A 29 -0.44 -6.19 10.19
CA PHE A 29 -1.74 -6.70 10.55
C PHE A 29 -1.78 -8.22 10.38
N ARG A 30 -2.64 -8.92 11.12
CA ARG A 30 -2.79 -10.38 11.03
C ARG A 30 -4.25 -10.77 10.91
N ALA A 31 -4.52 -11.75 10.06
CA ALA A 31 -5.80 -12.41 9.87
C ALA A 31 -5.59 -13.92 9.94
N MET A 32 -6.60 -14.65 10.38
CA MET A 32 -6.55 -16.12 10.51
C MET A 32 -7.08 -16.84 9.26
N ASN A 33 -7.77 -16.14 8.38
CA ASN A 33 -8.36 -16.65 7.14
C ASN A 33 -8.69 -15.49 6.18
N GLY A 34 -9.20 -15.80 4.99
CA GLY A 34 -9.55 -14.79 4.00
C GLY A 34 -10.70 -13.86 4.42
N VAL A 35 -11.67 -14.36 5.20
CA VAL A 35 -12.79 -13.52 5.70
C VAL A 35 -12.28 -12.44 6.66
N ASP A 36 -11.41 -12.81 7.59
CA ASP A 36 -10.78 -11.86 8.50
C ASP A 36 -9.92 -10.86 7.74
N ALA A 37 -9.22 -11.31 6.69
CA ALA A 37 -8.43 -10.45 5.82
C ALA A 37 -9.28 -9.37 5.14
N LEU A 38 -10.44 -9.73 4.57
CA LEU A 38 -11.37 -8.78 3.98
C LEU A 38 -11.89 -7.77 5.00
N ASN A 39 -12.23 -8.20 6.22
CA ASN A 39 -12.66 -7.32 7.30
C ASN A 39 -11.59 -6.30 7.73
N ILE A 40 -10.30 -6.66 7.61
CA ILE A 40 -9.18 -5.74 7.87
C ILE A 40 -9.04 -4.77 6.70
N LEU A 41 -9.10 -5.23 5.47
CA LEU A 41 -8.99 -4.42 4.27
C LEU A 41 -10.10 -3.36 4.14
N ASP A 42 -11.29 -3.65 4.67
CA ASP A 42 -12.38 -2.66 4.76
C ASP A 42 -12.05 -1.47 5.67
N LYS A 43 -11.20 -1.68 6.67
CA LYS A 43 -10.89 -0.69 7.71
C LYS A 43 -9.48 -0.12 7.58
N GLN A 44 -8.55 -0.87 7.00
CA GLN A 44 -7.15 -0.52 6.93
C GLN A 44 -6.66 -0.51 5.50
N PHE A 45 -5.82 0.48 5.20
CA PHE A 45 -5.08 0.47 3.95
C PHE A 45 -3.89 -0.51 4.08
N ILE A 46 -3.80 -1.48 3.17
CA ILE A 46 -2.73 -2.48 3.13
C ILE A 46 -1.95 -2.31 1.83
N ASP A 47 -0.63 -2.39 1.93
CA ASP A 47 0.30 -2.21 0.80
C ASP A 47 0.72 -3.54 0.17
N LEU A 48 0.69 -4.65 0.94
CA LEU A 48 1.03 -6.00 0.49
C LEU A 48 0.35 -7.04 1.37
N ILE A 49 -0.07 -8.14 0.76
CA ILE A 49 -0.58 -9.32 1.48
C ILE A 49 0.43 -10.46 1.39
N ILE A 50 0.69 -11.11 2.53
CA ILE A 50 1.33 -12.41 2.63
C ILE A 50 0.24 -13.39 3.05
N SER A 51 -0.04 -14.42 2.26
CA SER A 51 -1.12 -15.36 2.56
C SER A 51 -0.67 -16.81 2.43
N ASP A 52 -1.06 -17.67 3.38
CA ASP A 52 -1.15 -19.10 3.08
C ASP A 52 -2.30 -19.34 2.09
N ILE A 53 -2.24 -20.44 1.39
CA ILE A 53 -3.32 -20.93 0.54
C ILE A 53 -4.29 -21.78 1.35
N MET A 54 -3.78 -22.65 2.23
CA MET A 54 -4.58 -23.62 2.96
C MET A 54 -5.06 -23.06 4.29
N MET A 55 -6.23 -22.44 4.28
CA MET A 55 -6.84 -21.85 5.47
C MET A 55 -8.32 -22.23 5.55
N PRO A 56 -8.92 -22.24 6.76
CA PRO A 56 -10.36 -22.48 6.94
C PRO A 56 -11.20 -21.32 6.41
N ASP A 57 -12.49 -21.57 6.20
CA ASP A 57 -13.54 -20.61 5.80
C ASP A 57 -13.36 -20.02 4.40
N MET A 58 -12.30 -19.28 4.16
CA MET A 58 -11.93 -18.72 2.87
C MET A 58 -10.43 -18.97 2.65
N ASP A 59 -10.11 -19.72 1.62
CA ASP A 59 -8.72 -20.05 1.28
C ASP A 59 -7.99 -18.88 0.60
N GLY A 60 -6.65 -19.02 0.43
CA GLY A 60 -5.84 -17.96 -0.16
C GLY A 60 -6.18 -17.67 -1.63
N TYR A 61 -6.63 -18.67 -2.38
CA TYR A 61 -7.05 -18.48 -3.77
C TYR A 61 -8.35 -17.68 -3.84
N GLU A 62 -9.35 -18.05 -3.02
CA GLU A 62 -10.64 -17.35 -2.94
C GLU A 62 -10.46 -15.90 -2.51
N LEU A 63 -9.54 -15.66 -1.55
CA LEU A 63 -9.17 -14.31 -1.15
C LEU A 63 -8.56 -13.51 -2.31
N ALA A 64 -7.58 -14.09 -3.02
CA ALA A 64 -6.94 -13.42 -4.14
C ALA A 64 -7.92 -13.13 -5.29
N GLU A 65 -8.78 -14.09 -5.66
CA GLU A 65 -9.85 -13.92 -6.64
C GLU A 65 -10.77 -12.76 -6.26
N SER A 66 -11.30 -12.77 -5.03
CA SER A 66 -12.18 -11.72 -4.50
C SER A 66 -11.53 -10.32 -4.57
N LEU A 67 -10.24 -10.23 -4.24
CA LEU A 67 -9.51 -8.97 -4.29
C LEU A 67 -9.34 -8.46 -5.72
N ARG A 68 -9.00 -9.33 -6.67
CA ARG A 68 -8.84 -8.95 -8.08
C ARG A 68 -10.18 -8.56 -8.72
N GLU A 69 -11.26 -9.28 -8.42
CA GLU A 69 -12.62 -8.93 -8.86
C GLU A 69 -13.08 -7.57 -8.29
N ALA A 70 -12.71 -7.27 -7.05
CA ALA A 70 -12.97 -5.96 -6.43
C ALA A 70 -12.04 -4.84 -6.92
N GLY A 71 -11.08 -5.12 -7.83
CA GLY A 71 -10.17 -4.13 -8.39
C GLY A 71 -8.99 -3.75 -7.49
N TYR A 72 -8.64 -4.59 -6.52
CA TYR A 72 -7.43 -4.40 -5.73
C TYR A 72 -6.20 -4.87 -6.51
N ASP A 73 -5.23 -3.97 -6.72
CA ASP A 73 -3.96 -4.25 -7.43
C ASP A 73 -2.77 -4.41 -6.47
N LEU A 74 -3.03 -4.49 -5.15
CA LEU A 74 -1.94 -4.67 -4.19
C LEU A 74 -1.24 -6.02 -4.40
N PRO A 75 0.10 -6.09 -4.23
CA PRO A 75 0.85 -7.32 -4.40
C PRO A 75 0.46 -8.38 -3.36
N ILE A 76 0.40 -9.62 -3.83
CA ILE A 76 0.10 -10.79 -3.02
C ILE A 76 1.28 -11.77 -3.14
N LEU A 77 1.85 -12.15 -1.99
CA LEU A 77 2.85 -13.21 -1.84
C LEU A 77 2.19 -14.43 -1.20
N PHE A 78 2.16 -15.55 -1.91
CA PHE A 78 1.76 -16.83 -1.28
C PHE A 78 2.93 -17.50 -0.58
N ILE A 79 2.68 -18.00 0.65
CA ILE A 79 3.60 -18.83 1.42
C ILE A 79 2.84 -20.08 1.86
N THR A 80 3.10 -21.22 1.24
CA THR A 80 2.26 -22.42 1.42
C THR A 80 3.05 -23.72 1.32
N ALA A 81 2.48 -24.81 1.84
CA ALA A 81 3.01 -26.15 1.66
C ALA A 81 2.74 -26.74 0.26
N LYS A 82 1.87 -26.13 -0.54
CA LYS A 82 1.59 -26.55 -1.91
C LYS A 82 2.77 -26.24 -2.82
N ASP A 83 3.32 -27.24 -3.49
CA ASP A 83 4.54 -27.13 -4.32
C ASP A 83 4.31 -27.56 -5.77
N SER A 84 3.11 -28.06 -6.12
CA SER A 84 2.86 -28.54 -7.46
C SER A 84 2.92 -27.40 -8.50
N PHE A 85 3.31 -27.75 -9.73
CA PHE A 85 3.29 -26.81 -10.84
C PHE A 85 1.89 -26.26 -11.11
N GLU A 86 0.86 -27.08 -10.94
CA GLU A 86 -0.54 -26.69 -11.15
C GLU A 86 -1.01 -25.68 -10.11
N ASP A 87 -0.61 -25.82 -8.84
CA ASP A 87 -0.91 -24.86 -7.78
C ASP A 87 -0.28 -23.49 -8.07
N LYS A 88 0.99 -23.48 -8.45
CA LYS A 88 1.71 -22.27 -8.84
C LYS A 88 1.07 -21.59 -10.06
N LYS A 89 0.75 -22.38 -11.09
CA LYS A 89 0.08 -21.90 -12.30
C LYS A 89 -1.27 -21.27 -11.96
N ARG A 90 -2.07 -21.91 -11.10
CA ARG A 90 -3.36 -21.35 -10.64
C ARG A 90 -3.16 -19.99 -9.97
N GLY A 91 -2.23 -19.87 -9.01
CA GLY A 91 -1.94 -18.63 -8.30
C GLY A 91 -1.57 -17.49 -9.26
N PHE A 92 -0.65 -17.73 -10.19
CA PHE A 92 -0.25 -16.70 -11.16
C PHE A 92 -1.38 -16.36 -12.15
N THR A 93 -2.26 -17.30 -12.49
CA THR A 93 -3.42 -17.03 -13.34
C THR A 93 -4.44 -16.12 -12.66
N ILE A 94 -4.60 -16.24 -11.34
CA ILE A 94 -5.45 -15.37 -10.51
C ILE A 94 -4.85 -13.96 -10.37
N GLY A 95 -3.53 -13.82 -10.57
CA GLY A 95 -2.83 -12.54 -10.43
C GLY A 95 -2.09 -12.39 -9.11
N VAL A 96 -1.59 -13.51 -8.56
CA VAL A 96 -0.63 -13.49 -7.44
C VAL A 96 0.75 -13.12 -7.97
N ASP A 97 1.49 -12.31 -7.25
CA ASP A 97 2.72 -11.67 -7.72
C ASP A 97 3.98 -12.50 -7.45
N ASP A 98 3.98 -13.31 -6.38
CA ASP A 98 5.09 -14.23 -6.06
C ASP A 98 4.61 -15.39 -5.18
N TYR A 99 5.48 -16.42 -5.03
CA TYR A 99 5.16 -17.70 -4.42
C TYR A 99 6.37 -18.27 -3.66
N MET A 100 6.17 -18.67 -2.41
CA MET A 100 7.17 -19.37 -1.59
C MET A 100 6.62 -20.69 -1.07
N VAL A 101 7.46 -21.72 -1.01
CA VAL A 101 7.08 -23.05 -0.51
C VAL A 101 7.65 -23.26 0.89
N LYS A 102 6.79 -23.64 1.84
CA LYS A 102 7.19 -24.00 3.21
C LYS A 102 8.06 -25.29 3.21
N PRO A 103 9.15 -25.37 4.01
CA PRO A 103 9.63 -24.37 4.97
C PRO A 103 10.37 -23.21 4.30
N ILE A 104 10.14 -21.99 4.75
CA ILE A 104 10.76 -20.78 4.17
C ILE A 104 11.91 -20.25 5.02
N ASP A 105 12.84 -19.57 4.38
CA ASP A 105 13.76 -18.65 5.03
C ASP A 105 13.07 -17.30 5.21
N VAL A 106 12.97 -16.82 6.45
CA VAL A 106 12.33 -15.56 6.79
C VAL A 106 13.05 -14.36 6.16
N ASN A 107 14.39 -14.44 6.01
CA ASN A 107 15.15 -13.38 5.33
C ASN A 107 14.83 -13.34 3.83
N GLU A 108 14.63 -14.52 3.19
CA GLU A 108 14.16 -14.57 1.81
C GLU A 108 12.78 -13.94 1.67
N MET A 109 11.86 -14.23 2.60
CA MET A 109 10.53 -13.60 2.62
C MET A 109 10.63 -12.07 2.64
N ILE A 110 11.47 -11.51 3.51
CA ILE A 110 11.69 -10.05 3.61
C ILE A 110 12.20 -9.49 2.28
N LEU A 111 13.21 -10.12 1.65
CA LEU A 111 13.73 -9.68 0.36
C LEU A 111 12.67 -9.70 -0.76
N ARG A 112 11.78 -10.68 -0.76
CA ARG A 112 10.68 -10.77 -1.72
C ARG A 112 9.62 -9.69 -1.48
N VAL A 113 9.25 -9.47 -0.21
CA VAL A 113 8.36 -8.38 0.19
C VAL A 113 8.89 -7.03 -0.30
N ASP A 114 10.17 -6.73 -0.06
CA ASP A 114 10.80 -5.50 -0.54
C ASP A 114 10.79 -5.40 -2.07
N ALA A 115 11.05 -6.52 -2.77
CA ALA A 115 11.02 -6.54 -4.23
C ALA A 115 9.62 -6.31 -4.78
N LEU A 116 8.58 -6.89 -4.17
CA LEU A 116 7.18 -6.72 -4.55
C LEU A 116 6.72 -5.29 -4.31
N LEU A 117 6.99 -4.74 -3.13
CA LEU A 117 6.66 -3.35 -2.81
C LEU A 117 7.33 -2.37 -3.78
N ARG A 118 8.59 -2.61 -4.15
CA ARG A 118 9.31 -1.79 -5.14
C ARG A 118 8.69 -1.90 -6.53
N ARG A 119 8.29 -3.09 -6.98
CA ARG A 119 7.62 -3.29 -8.29
C ARG A 119 6.26 -2.61 -8.33
N ALA A 120 5.50 -2.66 -7.24
CA ALA A 120 4.24 -1.96 -7.10
C ALA A 120 4.39 -0.43 -6.96
N GLN A 121 5.61 0.11 -7.11
CA GLN A 121 5.97 1.52 -6.86
C GLN A 121 5.71 1.97 -5.42
N ILE A 122 5.55 1.01 -4.51
CA ILE A 122 5.40 1.24 -3.08
C ILE A 122 6.81 1.17 -2.47
N VAL A 123 7.59 2.18 -2.73
CA VAL A 123 9.01 2.18 -2.32
C VAL A 123 9.13 2.71 -0.88
N HIS A 124 9.84 1.96 -0.04
CA HIS A 124 10.43 2.43 1.21
C HIS A 124 11.60 3.41 0.95
N THR A 125 11.49 4.28 -0.02
CA THR A 125 12.46 5.35 -0.16
C THR A 125 11.96 6.53 0.66
N LYS A 126 12.81 7.02 1.53
CA LYS A 126 12.63 8.30 2.22
C LYS A 126 12.43 9.45 1.22
N GLU A 127 12.76 9.21 -0.04
CA GLU A 127 12.66 10.14 -1.15
C GLU A 127 11.80 9.55 -2.29
N LEU A 128 10.71 10.23 -2.65
CA LEU A 128 9.88 9.92 -3.82
C LEU A 128 10.27 10.87 -4.97
N VAL A 129 10.60 10.30 -6.14
CA VAL A 129 10.99 11.06 -7.32
C VAL A 129 9.92 10.97 -8.40
N VAL A 130 9.43 12.12 -8.85
CA VAL A 130 8.43 12.25 -9.92
C VAL A 130 8.94 13.30 -10.91
N GLY A 131 9.37 12.86 -12.08
CA GLY A 131 10.04 13.76 -13.03
C GLY A 131 11.29 14.40 -12.41
N LYS A 132 11.29 15.71 -12.31
CA LYS A 132 12.35 16.52 -11.67
C LYS A 132 12.05 16.85 -10.21
N THR A 133 10.85 16.53 -9.76
CA THR A 133 10.40 16.79 -8.39
C THR A 133 10.78 15.64 -7.46
N ARG A 134 11.31 15.98 -6.29
CA ARG A 134 11.69 15.04 -5.23
C ARG A 134 10.98 15.40 -3.94
N LEU A 135 10.42 14.41 -3.26
CA LEU A 135 9.77 14.54 -1.96
C LEU A 135 10.57 13.76 -0.93
N ASP A 136 11.06 14.42 0.11
CA ASP A 136 11.79 13.80 1.21
C ASP A 136 10.85 13.66 2.42
N GLN A 137 10.56 12.41 2.78
CA GLN A 137 9.61 12.07 3.86
C GLN A 137 10.17 12.33 5.26
N GLU A 138 11.49 12.36 5.45
CA GLU A 138 12.10 12.64 6.75
C GLU A 138 12.03 14.13 7.11
N THR A 139 12.20 14.97 6.09
CA THR A 139 12.26 16.43 6.27
C THR A 139 10.98 17.14 5.86
N TYR A 140 9.98 16.40 5.32
CA TYR A 140 8.76 16.95 4.71
C TYR A 140 9.05 17.99 3.62
N GLN A 141 10.18 17.85 2.93
CA GLN A 141 10.60 18.76 1.89
C GLN A 141 10.16 18.29 0.51
N ILE A 142 9.73 19.24 -0.29
CA ILE A 142 9.58 19.10 -1.74
C ILE A 142 10.67 19.92 -2.42
N LYS A 143 11.41 19.27 -3.32
CA LYS A 143 12.46 19.89 -4.12
C LYS A 143 12.07 19.81 -5.59
N THR A 144 11.92 20.95 -6.23
CA THR A 144 11.70 21.11 -7.66
C THR A 144 12.96 21.62 -8.33
N THR A 145 12.95 21.85 -9.64
CA THR A 145 14.07 22.43 -10.38
C THR A 145 14.49 23.79 -9.81
N ASP A 146 13.51 24.59 -9.36
CA ASP A 146 13.69 26.00 -9.06
C ASP A 146 13.73 26.31 -7.56
N GLN A 147 13.20 25.40 -6.72
CA GLN A 147 13.09 25.67 -5.28
C GLN A 147 13.04 24.40 -4.44
N THR A 148 13.40 24.55 -3.16
CA THR A 148 13.16 23.57 -2.11
C THR A 148 12.26 24.22 -1.06
N GLU A 149 11.16 23.57 -0.72
CA GLU A 149 10.18 24.05 0.25
C GLU A 149 9.84 22.95 1.26
N THR A 150 9.73 23.30 2.55
CA THR A 150 9.18 22.39 3.57
C THR A 150 7.67 22.58 3.64
N LEU A 151 6.92 21.51 3.40
CA LEU A 151 5.47 21.52 3.48
C LEU A 151 4.99 21.25 4.92
N PRO A 152 3.83 21.79 5.33
CA PRO A 152 3.15 21.33 6.53
C PRO A 152 2.94 19.81 6.47
N GLN A 153 3.18 19.12 7.58
CA GLN A 153 3.18 17.64 7.64
C GLN A 153 1.98 17.00 6.93
N LYS A 154 0.76 17.48 7.20
CA LYS A 154 -0.46 16.92 6.60
C LYS A 154 -0.55 17.16 5.09
N GLU A 155 -0.08 18.31 4.60
CA GLU A 155 0.00 18.62 3.18
C GLU A 155 1.05 17.73 2.50
N PHE A 156 2.21 17.54 3.14
CA PHE A 156 3.25 16.67 2.61
C PHE A 156 2.76 15.22 2.51
N LEU A 157 2.19 14.66 3.60
CA LEU A 157 1.70 13.28 3.63
C LEU A 157 0.60 13.05 2.58
N LEU A 158 -0.31 14.02 2.41
CA LEU A 158 -1.37 13.96 1.41
C LEU A 158 -0.79 13.94 -0.02
N LEU A 159 0.15 14.84 -0.32
CA LEU A 159 0.82 14.88 -1.62
C LEU A 159 1.63 13.61 -1.87
N TYR A 160 2.40 13.19 -0.88
CA TYR A 160 3.22 11.97 -0.96
C TYR A 160 2.37 10.74 -1.26
N LYS A 161 1.23 10.59 -0.54
CA LYS A 161 0.30 9.48 -0.77
C LYS A 161 -0.24 9.45 -2.19
N LEU A 162 -0.70 10.58 -2.70
CA LEU A 162 -1.25 10.67 -4.06
C LEU A 162 -0.20 10.36 -5.13
N LEU A 163 1.04 10.85 -4.95
CA LEU A 163 2.13 10.65 -5.91
C LEU A 163 2.79 9.28 -5.82
N ALA A 164 2.75 8.63 -4.66
CA ALA A 164 3.21 7.26 -4.50
C ALA A 164 2.33 6.26 -5.27
N TYR A 165 1.07 6.65 -5.59
CA TYR A 165 0.13 5.82 -6.33
C TYR A 165 -0.51 6.60 -7.48
N PRO A 166 0.24 6.88 -8.56
CA PRO A 166 -0.25 7.65 -9.69
C PRO A 166 -1.49 7.01 -10.32
N ASN A 167 -2.45 7.84 -10.71
CA ASN A 167 -3.73 7.46 -11.31
C ASN A 167 -4.71 6.70 -10.41
N LYS A 168 -4.28 6.27 -9.21
CA LYS A 168 -5.19 5.66 -8.22
C LYS A 168 -6.10 6.73 -7.61
N ILE A 169 -7.39 6.43 -7.55
CA ILE A 169 -8.38 7.29 -6.91
C ILE A 169 -8.42 6.93 -5.42
N PHE A 170 -8.28 7.95 -4.58
CA PHE A 170 -8.49 7.85 -3.13
C PHE A 170 -9.73 8.64 -2.75
N THR A 171 -10.63 8.03 -1.97
CA THR A 171 -11.78 8.75 -1.41
C THR A 171 -11.32 9.74 -0.34
N ARG A 172 -12.16 10.74 -0.05
CA ARG A 172 -11.88 11.67 1.05
C ARG A 172 -11.72 10.97 2.37
N GLN A 173 -12.60 10.00 2.65
CA GLN A 173 -12.54 9.20 3.86
C GLN A 173 -11.23 8.41 3.96
N GLN A 174 -10.81 7.71 2.92
CA GLN A 174 -9.53 6.98 2.90
C GLN A 174 -8.34 7.89 3.20
N LEU A 175 -8.31 9.09 2.59
CA LEU A 175 -7.24 10.06 2.85
C LEU A 175 -7.30 10.62 4.27
N MET A 176 -8.51 10.83 4.80
CA MET A 176 -8.71 11.30 6.18
C MET A 176 -8.21 10.26 7.17
N ASP A 177 -8.68 9.02 7.07
CA ASP A 177 -8.34 7.94 7.99
C ASP A 177 -6.84 7.67 8.02
N GLU A 178 -6.21 7.69 6.84
CA GLU A 178 -4.79 7.41 6.73
C GLU A 178 -3.89 8.53 7.26
N ILE A 179 -4.25 9.78 7.01
CA ILE A 179 -3.38 10.93 7.30
C ILE A 179 -3.73 11.58 8.66
N TRP A 180 -5.00 11.58 9.07
CA TRP A 180 -5.44 12.14 10.36
C TRP A 180 -5.70 11.09 11.42
N GLY A 181 -5.90 9.83 11.03
CA GLY A 181 -6.22 8.70 11.89
C GLY A 181 -7.73 8.47 12.01
N LEU A 182 -8.11 7.21 12.31
CA LEU A 182 -9.51 6.79 12.40
C LEU A 182 -10.31 7.48 13.51
N ASP A 183 -9.64 7.90 14.59
CA ASP A 183 -10.26 8.57 15.74
C ASP A 183 -10.29 10.10 15.60
N SER A 184 -10.06 10.64 14.40
CA SER A 184 -10.05 12.08 14.18
C SER A 184 -11.48 12.61 14.07
N ASP A 185 -11.84 13.57 14.93
CA ASP A 185 -13.09 14.33 14.84
C ASP A 185 -13.10 15.36 13.67
N THR A 186 -12.09 15.33 12.82
CA THR A 186 -11.92 16.27 11.73
C THR A 186 -12.80 15.87 10.53
N ASP A 187 -13.61 16.81 10.02
CA ASP A 187 -14.47 16.61 8.84
C ASP A 187 -13.62 16.30 7.59
N GLU A 188 -14.07 15.32 6.80
CA GLU A 188 -13.43 14.91 5.52
C GLU A 188 -13.25 16.07 4.53
N ARG A 189 -14.05 17.15 4.65
CA ARG A 189 -13.92 18.39 3.86
C ARG A 189 -12.60 19.13 4.11
N THR A 190 -11.91 18.79 5.20
CA THR A 190 -10.56 19.30 5.48
C THR A 190 -9.59 18.90 4.39
N ILE A 191 -9.76 17.72 3.79
CA ILE A 191 -8.98 17.27 2.63
C ILE A 191 -9.06 18.28 1.49
N ASP A 192 -10.27 18.78 1.18
CA ASP A 192 -10.48 19.73 0.07
C ASP A 192 -9.68 21.03 0.27
N VAL A 193 -9.56 21.48 1.52
CA VAL A 193 -8.76 22.65 1.88
C VAL A 193 -7.27 22.41 1.64
N HIS A 194 -6.76 21.26 2.07
CA HIS A 194 -5.34 20.91 1.87
C HIS A 194 -5.01 20.67 0.40
N ILE A 195 -5.89 20.02 -0.37
CA ILE A 195 -5.74 19.89 -1.83
C ILE A 195 -5.69 21.24 -2.51
N LYS A 196 -6.57 22.18 -2.14
CA LYS A 196 -6.55 23.53 -2.69
C LYS A 196 -5.21 24.24 -2.40
N ARG A 197 -4.71 24.14 -1.17
CA ARG A 197 -3.41 24.72 -0.79
C ARG A 197 -2.26 24.10 -1.58
N LEU A 198 -2.22 22.79 -1.70
CA LEU A 198 -1.22 22.07 -2.50
C LEU A 198 -1.26 22.52 -3.96
N ARG A 199 -2.43 22.61 -4.59
CA ARG A 199 -2.55 23.10 -5.97
C ARG A 199 -2.02 24.51 -6.14
N THR A 200 -2.30 25.41 -5.19
CA THR A 200 -1.78 26.78 -5.23
C THR A 200 -0.26 26.83 -5.09
N ARG A 201 0.32 26.06 -4.16
CA ARG A 201 1.78 25.99 -3.96
C ARG A 201 2.51 25.41 -5.16
N LEU A 202 1.91 24.41 -5.80
CA LEU A 202 2.51 23.62 -6.87
C LEU A 202 2.00 24.02 -8.27
N GLU A 203 1.40 25.22 -8.40
CA GLU A 203 0.82 25.69 -9.66
C GLU A 203 1.82 25.72 -10.82
N LYS A 204 3.11 25.95 -10.51
CA LYS A 204 4.18 25.99 -11.52
C LYS A 204 4.84 24.62 -11.76
N ASN A 205 4.44 23.58 -11.03
CA ASN A 205 5.01 22.25 -11.21
C ASN A 205 4.41 21.60 -12.45
N SER A 206 5.28 21.18 -13.37
CA SER A 206 4.86 20.53 -14.62
C SER A 206 4.95 19.00 -14.57
N ASP A 207 5.54 18.42 -13.51
CA ASP A 207 5.79 16.98 -13.45
C ASP A 207 4.52 16.18 -13.13
N PHE A 208 3.54 16.81 -12.46
CA PHE A 208 2.29 16.17 -12.06
C PHE A 208 1.15 17.17 -11.82
N SER A 209 -0.07 16.65 -11.75
CA SER A 209 -1.24 17.39 -11.29
C SER A 209 -2.09 16.56 -10.33
N ILE A 210 -2.86 17.24 -9.47
CA ILE A 210 -3.85 16.59 -8.59
C ILE A 210 -5.23 16.81 -9.20
N GLU A 211 -5.89 15.74 -9.60
CA GLU A 211 -7.21 15.77 -10.20
C GLU A 211 -8.31 15.45 -9.17
N THR A 212 -9.47 16.10 -9.35
CA THR A 212 -10.69 15.81 -8.57
C THR A 212 -11.57 14.86 -9.37
N ILE A 213 -11.92 13.74 -8.77
CA ILE A 213 -12.93 12.82 -9.33
C ILE A 213 -14.26 13.12 -8.61
N ARG A 214 -15.20 13.71 -9.35
CA ARG A 214 -16.48 14.17 -8.78
C ARG A 214 -17.21 13.02 -8.08
N GLY A 215 -17.66 13.29 -6.85
CA GLY A 215 -18.40 12.31 -6.04
C GLY A 215 -17.52 11.24 -5.37
N LEU A 216 -16.21 11.16 -5.67
CA LEU A 216 -15.31 10.17 -5.11
C LEU A 216 -14.20 10.80 -4.28
N GLY A 217 -13.27 11.51 -4.90
CA GLY A 217 -12.11 12.02 -4.20
C GLY A 217 -11.04 12.57 -5.12
N TYR A 218 -9.79 12.14 -4.95
CA TYR A 218 -8.63 12.70 -5.63
C TYR A 218 -7.68 11.64 -6.16
N LYS A 219 -6.96 11.95 -7.21
CA LYS A 219 -5.82 11.21 -7.72
C LYS A 219 -4.69 12.14 -8.16
N ALA A 220 -3.46 11.65 -8.21
CA ALA A 220 -2.37 12.33 -8.90
C ALA A 220 -2.20 11.76 -10.31
N VAL A 221 -1.87 12.62 -11.25
CA VAL A 221 -1.50 12.26 -12.64
C VAL A 221 -0.09 12.77 -12.88
N ILE A 222 0.81 11.87 -13.30
CA ILE A 222 2.19 12.22 -13.66
C ILE A 222 2.20 12.63 -15.14
N HIS A 223 2.90 13.72 -15.43
CA HIS A 223 3.12 14.20 -16.79
C HIS A 223 4.52 13.75 -17.26
N SER A 224 4.60 13.24 -18.47
CA SER A 224 5.85 12.80 -19.14
C SER A 224 6.47 13.91 -19.95
#